data_e20247d3ee478de38c6e3b901ec91a10
#
_entry.id   e20247d3ee478de38c6e3b901ec91a10
#
_cell.length_a   1.000
_cell.length_b   1.000
_cell.length_c   1.000
_cell.angle_alpha   90.00
_cell.angle_beta   90.00
_cell.angle_gamma   90.00
#
_symmetry.space_group_name_H-M   'P 1'
#
loop_
_entity.id
_entity.type
_entity.pdbx_description
1 polymer ?
#
loop_
_entity_poly.entity_id
_entity_poly.type
_entity_poly.pdbx_seq_one_letter_code
_entity_poly.pdbx_strand_id
1 'polypeptide(L)'
;MILVPAMLIALLAQLNVSSTFNRYSRMASRRGFTGAQAAEAVLRAHGIQNVRIERVSGRLTDHYDPRSNVIRLSDAVYGSNSSASVGVAAHEAGHAVQYAVGYGPIKLRSALVPICNIGSQLSLILIVIGLLLYSKPLFGVGVLLYATAVEFQLVTLPVEFNASRRAIASLEGTHLLEDDELRGAQIGRAHV
;
A
#
# COMPACT_ATOMS: atom_id res chain seq x y z
N MET A 1 -21.52 19.84 5.72
CA MET A 1 -20.93 19.63 7.06
C MET A 1 -20.20 18.30 7.26
N ILE A 2 -20.41 17.26 6.44
CA ILE A 2 -19.75 15.93 6.58
C ILE A 2 -18.27 15.93 6.12
N LEU A 3 -17.89 16.83 5.21
CA LEU A 3 -16.53 16.89 4.65
C LEU A 3 -15.45 17.23 5.70
N VAL A 4 -15.74 18.16 6.62
CA VAL A 4 -14.75 18.57 7.64
C VAL A 4 -14.42 17.44 8.59
N PRO A 5 -15.40 16.69 9.17
CA PRO A 5 -15.06 15.49 9.97
C PRO A 5 -14.30 14.43 9.18
N ALA A 6 -14.69 14.18 7.93
CA ALA A 6 -14.00 13.20 7.09
C ALA A 6 -12.53 13.59 6.82
N MET A 7 -12.27 14.87 6.52
CA MET A 7 -10.91 15.38 6.35
C MET A 7 -10.09 15.30 7.63
N LEU A 8 -10.70 15.59 8.80
CA LEU A 8 -10.03 15.47 10.09
C LEU A 8 -9.65 14.01 10.39
N ILE A 9 -10.56 13.07 10.14
CA ILE A 9 -10.29 11.64 10.32
C ILE A 9 -9.15 11.19 9.40
N ALA A 10 -9.19 11.58 8.11
CA ALA A 10 -8.12 11.26 7.17
C ALA A 10 -6.77 11.85 7.59
N LEU A 11 -6.75 13.11 8.04
CA LEU A 11 -5.54 13.76 8.54
C LEU A 11 -4.99 13.06 9.78
N LEU A 12 -5.84 12.74 10.75
CA LEU A 12 -5.44 12.03 11.96
C LEU A 12 -4.90 10.64 11.64
N ALA A 13 -5.56 9.91 10.72
CA ALA A 13 -5.08 8.62 10.24
C ALA A 13 -3.69 8.76 9.59
N GLN A 14 -3.50 9.73 8.70
CA GLN A 14 -2.23 9.99 8.04
C GLN A 14 -1.12 10.34 9.04
N LEU A 15 -1.39 11.20 10.03
CA LEU A 15 -0.44 11.54 11.07
C LEU A 15 -0.08 10.32 11.94
N ASN A 16 -1.07 9.50 12.29
CA ASN A 16 -0.85 8.29 13.07
C ASN A 16 0.03 7.30 12.32
N VAL A 17 -0.26 7.04 11.04
CA VAL A 17 0.54 6.17 10.18
C VAL A 17 1.98 6.68 10.08
N SER A 18 2.17 7.97 9.75
CA SER A 18 3.51 8.58 9.62
C SER A 18 4.30 8.56 10.94
N SER A 19 3.67 8.87 12.06
CA SER A 19 4.31 8.85 13.38
C SER A 19 4.73 7.42 13.78
N THR A 20 3.88 6.47 13.49
CA THR A 20 4.11 5.05 13.77
C THR A 20 5.24 4.50 12.92
N PHE A 21 5.24 4.76 11.61
CA PHE A 21 6.36 4.43 10.74
C PHE A 21 7.68 5.03 11.25
N ASN A 22 7.70 6.33 11.56
CA ASN A 22 8.89 7.02 12.08
C ASN A 22 9.40 6.42 13.40
N ARG A 23 8.52 5.91 14.24
CA ARG A 23 8.88 5.22 15.48
C ARG A 23 9.57 3.89 15.19
N TYR A 24 8.99 3.04 14.33
CA TYR A 24 9.52 1.71 14.04
C TYR A 24 10.64 1.71 13.00
N SER A 25 10.79 2.79 12.22
CA SER A 25 11.95 2.97 11.35
C SER A 25 13.25 3.22 12.11
N ARG A 26 13.17 3.56 13.40
CA ARG A 26 14.34 3.68 14.30
C ARG A 26 14.70 2.37 15.00
N MET A 27 13.89 1.35 14.91
CA MET A 27 14.11 0.04 15.53
C MET A 27 14.77 -0.87 14.51
N ALA A 28 16.08 -0.99 14.58
CA ALA A 28 16.82 -1.91 13.71
C ALA A 28 16.46 -3.36 14.04
N SER A 29 16.26 -4.16 13.00
CA SER A 29 16.11 -5.62 13.15
C SER A 29 17.40 -6.22 13.70
N ARG A 30 17.30 -7.12 14.68
CA ARG A 30 18.45 -7.78 15.31
C ARG A 30 19.26 -8.60 14.32
N ARG A 31 18.63 -9.16 13.32
CA ARG A 31 19.28 -9.94 12.26
C ARG A 31 19.86 -9.08 11.15
N GLY A 32 19.57 -7.78 11.13
CA GLY A 32 20.17 -6.81 10.22
C GLY A 32 19.71 -6.91 8.75
N PHE A 33 18.68 -7.69 8.43
CA PHE A 33 18.16 -7.78 7.06
C PHE A 33 17.59 -6.45 6.59
N THR A 34 17.97 -6.02 5.40
CA THR A 34 17.43 -4.84 4.75
C THR A 34 16.05 -5.12 4.14
N GLY A 35 15.28 -4.05 3.82
CA GLY A 35 14.02 -4.21 3.13
C GLY A 35 14.15 -4.99 1.81
N ALA A 36 15.18 -4.69 1.01
CA ALA A 36 15.41 -5.43 -0.23
C ALA A 36 15.65 -6.93 0.00
N GLN A 37 16.45 -7.28 1.01
CA GLN A 37 16.71 -8.68 1.38
C GLN A 37 15.46 -9.37 1.93
N ALA A 38 14.60 -8.65 2.66
CA ALA A 38 13.35 -9.18 3.15
C ALA A 38 12.37 -9.48 2.01
N ALA A 39 12.22 -8.57 1.04
CA ALA A 39 11.41 -8.81 -0.15
C ALA A 39 11.92 -10.02 -0.93
N GLU A 40 13.23 -10.14 -1.13
CA GLU A 40 13.85 -11.27 -1.80
C GLU A 40 13.57 -12.60 -1.08
N ALA A 41 13.68 -12.61 0.25
CA ALA A 41 13.41 -13.81 1.05
C ALA A 41 11.94 -14.25 0.95
N VAL A 42 10.99 -13.30 0.97
CA VAL A 42 9.55 -13.60 0.75
C VAL A 42 9.33 -14.20 -0.64
N LEU A 43 9.91 -13.62 -1.69
CA LEU A 43 9.80 -14.14 -3.04
C LEU A 43 10.37 -15.55 -3.16
N ARG A 44 11.55 -15.79 -2.61
CA ARG A 44 12.21 -17.13 -2.60
C ARG A 44 11.40 -18.18 -1.85
N ALA A 45 10.82 -17.82 -0.70
CA ALA A 45 9.96 -18.71 0.08
C ALA A 45 8.73 -19.22 -0.72
N HIS A 46 8.30 -18.44 -1.73
CA HIS A 46 7.20 -18.81 -2.62
C HIS A 46 7.68 -19.32 -4.00
N GLY A 47 8.97 -19.55 -4.19
CA GLY A 47 9.54 -20.04 -5.46
C GLY A 47 9.51 -19.03 -6.60
N ILE A 48 9.37 -17.73 -6.29
CA ILE A 48 9.29 -16.65 -7.29
C ILE A 48 10.70 -16.12 -7.55
N GLN A 49 11.19 -16.25 -8.80
CA GLN A 49 12.54 -15.83 -9.19
C GLN A 49 12.55 -14.75 -10.28
N ASN A 50 11.40 -14.47 -10.88
CA ASN A 50 11.29 -13.56 -12.02
C ASN A 50 10.86 -12.14 -11.65
N VAL A 51 10.79 -11.79 -10.36
CA VAL A 51 10.49 -10.44 -9.87
C VAL A 51 11.79 -9.74 -9.50
N ARG A 52 12.02 -8.58 -10.07
CA ARG A 52 13.17 -7.73 -9.76
C ARG A 52 12.85 -6.81 -8.60
N ILE A 53 13.88 -6.45 -7.83
CA ILE A 53 13.76 -5.48 -6.74
C ILE A 53 14.65 -4.30 -7.09
N GLU A 54 14.04 -3.13 -7.26
CA GLU A 54 14.71 -1.90 -7.68
C GLU A 54 14.55 -0.80 -6.64
N ARG A 55 15.55 0.06 -6.53
CA ARG A 55 15.49 1.25 -5.69
C ARG A 55 14.82 2.39 -6.46
N VAL A 56 13.95 3.13 -5.79
CA VAL A 56 13.30 4.33 -6.33
C VAL A 56 13.49 5.49 -5.36
N SER A 57 13.72 6.69 -5.90
CA SER A 57 13.83 7.89 -5.08
C SER A 57 12.48 8.30 -4.50
N GLY A 58 12.52 8.95 -3.32
CA GLY A 58 11.33 9.45 -2.63
C GLY A 58 11.09 8.78 -1.28
N ARG A 59 9.95 9.14 -0.68
CA ARG A 59 9.43 8.53 0.55
C ARG A 59 8.03 8.01 0.28
N LEU A 60 7.72 6.80 0.74
CA LEU A 60 6.39 6.19 0.54
C LEU A 60 6.05 5.98 -0.94
N THR A 61 7.07 5.67 -1.73
CA THR A 61 6.94 5.35 -3.15
C THR A 61 7.06 3.86 -3.40
N ASP A 62 7.05 3.10 -2.31
CA ASP A 62 7.15 1.64 -2.32
C ASP A 62 5.93 1.05 -3.03
N HIS A 63 6.15 0.16 -4.00
CA HIS A 63 5.07 -0.51 -4.72
C HIS A 63 5.57 -1.71 -5.53
N TYR A 64 4.68 -2.67 -5.75
CA TYR A 64 4.86 -3.69 -6.76
C TYR A 64 4.18 -3.28 -8.07
N ASP A 65 4.93 -3.28 -9.16
CA ASP A 65 4.41 -3.05 -10.52
C ASP A 65 4.23 -4.38 -11.27
N PRO A 66 2.99 -4.86 -11.42
CA PRO A 66 2.74 -6.13 -12.10
C PRO A 66 2.99 -6.08 -13.61
N ARG A 67 3.04 -4.90 -14.23
CA ARG A 67 3.28 -4.76 -15.67
C ARG A 67 4.74 -5.00 -16.02
N SER A 68 5.64 -4.44 -15.22
CA SER A 68 7.09 -4.63 -15.38
C SER A 68 7.64 -5.77 -14.55
N ASN A 69 6.82 -6.36 -13.67
CA ASN A 69 7.16 -7.42 -12.70
C ASN A 69 8.34 -7.01 -11.81
N VAL A 70 8.20 -5.84 -11.18
CA VAL A 70 9.24 -5.20 -10.37
C VAL A 70 8.65 -4.72 -9.05
N ILE A 71 9.36 -5.00 -7.95
CA ILE A 71 9.14 -4.34 -6.66
C ILE A 71 10.05 -3.12 -6.62
N ARG A 72 9.47 -1.92 -6.48
CA ARG A 72 10.23 -0.68 -6.29
C ARG A 72 10.14 -0.26 -4.84
N LEU A 73 11.30 -0.11 -4.21
CA LEU A 73 11.42 0.28 -2.82
C LEU A 73 12.07 1.65 -2.71
N SER A 74 11.49 2.51 -1.90
CA SER A 74 12.00 3.85 -1.62
C SER A 74 13.38 3.83 -0.97
N ASP A 75 14.08 4.95 -1.02
CA ASP A 75 15.38 5.12 -0.36
C ASP A 75 15.34 4.77 1.14
N ALA A 76 14.23 5.08 1.78
CA ALA A 76 14.02 4.82 3.21
C ALA A 76 13.81 3.34 3.54
N VAL A 77 13.43 2.52 2.56
CA VAL A 77 13.08 1.10 2.74
C VAL A 77 14.14 0.17 2.16
N TYR A 78 14.64 0.44 0.96
CA TYR A 78 15.52 -0.46 0.21
C TYR A 78 16.75 -0.93 1.01
N GLY A 79 17.50 0.01 1.56
CA GLY A 79 18.74 -0.25 2.30
C GLY A 79 18.60 -0.23 3.82
N SER A 80 17.43 0.05 4.33
CA SER A 80 17.16 0.12 5.77
C SER A 80 16.88 -1.26 6.36
N ASN A 81 17.46 -1.53 7.52
CA ASN A 81 17.24 -2.76 8.29
C ASN A 81 16.24 -2.59 9.43
N SER A 82 15.42 -1.54 9.40
CA SER A 82 14.39 -1.35 10.43
C SER A 82 13.24 -2.33 10.26
N SER A 83 12.59 -2.71 11.37
CA SER A 83 11.40 -3.58 11.36
C SER A 83 10.29 -3.02 10.46
N ALA A 84 10.12 -1.68 10.42
CA ALA A 84 9.16 -1.04 9.52
C ALA A 84 9.53 -1.23 8.05
N SER A 85 10.80 -1.03 7.69
CA SER A 85 11.27 -1.19 6.31
C SER A 85 11.17 -2.63 5.83
N VAL A 86 11.51 -3.59 6.69
CA VAL A 86 11.32 -5.03 6.42
C VAL A 86 9.83 -5.34 6.21
N GLY A 87 8.94 -4.78 7.04
CA GLY A 87 7.50 -4.97 6.92
C GLY A 87 6.91 -4.42 5.61
N VAL A 88 7.31 -3.19 5.21
CA VAL A 88 6.88 -2.57 3.95
C VAL A 88 7.36 -3.41 2.76
N ALA A 89 8.63 -3.75 2.71
CA ALA A 89 9.20 -4.52 1.60
C ALA A 89 8.58 -5.93 1.48
N ALA A 90 8.32 -6.59 2.61
CA ALA A 90 7.62 -7.86 2.64
C ALA A 90 6.16 -7.73 2.15
N HIS A 91 5.48 -6.61 2.45
CA HIS A 91 4.13 -6.34 1.96
C HIS A 91 4.10 -6.22 0.43
N GLU A 92 5.03 -5.47 -0.17
CA GLU A 92 5.14 -5.36 -1.62
C GLU A 92 5.46 -6.72 -2.27
N ALA A 93 6.29 -7.53 -1.64
CA ALA A 93 6.51 -8.92 -2.06
C ALA A 93 5.22 -9.77 -1.91
N GLY A 94 4.39 -9.50 -0.90
CA GLY A 94 3.08 -10.13 -0.74
C GLY A 94 2.14 -9.86 -1.93
N HIS A 95 2.18 -8.66 -2.52
CA HIS A 95 1.47 -8.38 -3.76
C HIS A 95 2.02 -9.18 -4.95
N ALA A 96 3.34 -9.30 -5.07
CA ALA A 96 3.94 -10.15 -6.10
C ALA A 96 3.51 -11.63 -5.94
N VAL A 97 3.44 -12.13 -4.70
CA VAL A 97 2.92 -13.47 -4.41
C VAL A 97 1.46 -13.61 -4.83
N GLN A 98 0.61 -12.60 -4.55
CA GLN A 98 -0.80 -12.61 -4.98
C GLN A 98 -0.94 -12.76 -6.50
N TYR A 99 -0.10 -12.05 -7.26
CA TYR A 99 -0.09 -12.19 -8.72
C TYR A 99 0.38 -13.56 -9.16
N ALA A 100 1.45 -14.08 -8.57
CA ALA A 100 2.04 -15.39 -8.91
C ALA A 100 1.06 -16.54 -8.66
N VAL A 101 0.27 -16.49 -7.57
CA VAL A 101 -0.75 -17.51 -7.26
C VAL A 101 -2.08 -17.27 -7.96
N GLY A 102 -2.20 -16.21 -8.76
CA GLY A 102 -3.43 -15.90 -9.49
C GLY A 102 -4.61 -15.45 -8.62
N TYR A 103 -4.34 -14.77 -7.49
CA TYR A 103 -5.38 -14.29 -6.57
C TYR A 103 -6.36 -13.35 -7.30
N GLY A 104 -7.63 -13.78 -7.45
CA GLY A 104 -8.63 -13.09 -8.26
C GLY A 104 -8.87 -11.62 -7.89
N PRO A 105 -9.04 -11.28 -6.59
CA PRO A 105 -9.29 -9.90 -6.17
C PRO A 105 -8.22 -8.87 -6.58
N ILE A 106 -6.92 -9.25 -6.64
CA ILE A 106 -5.88 -8.31 -7.06
C ILE A 106 -5.97 -7.98 -8.56
N LYS A 107 -6.40 -8.96 -9.38
CA LYS A 107 -6.62 -8.73 -10.81
C LYS A 107 -7.77 -7.76 -11.04
N LEU A 108 -8.86 -7.92 -10.28
CA LEU A 108 -10.00 -7.00 -10.30
C LEU A 108 -9.57 -5.59 -9.88
N ARG A 109 -8.84 -5.47 -8.75
CA ARG A 109 -8.27 -4.19 -8.31
C ARG A 109 -7.48 -3.52 -9.43
N SER A 110 -6.56 -4.24 -10.06
CA SER A 110 -5.68 -3.68 -11.10
C SER A 110 -6.43 -3.23 -12.35
N ALA A 111 -7.52 -3.87 -12.68
CA ALA A 111 -8.39 -3.46 -13.80
C ALA A 111 -9.21 -2.21 -13.44
N LEU A 112 -9.63 -2.05 -12.19
CA LEU A 112 -10.49 -0.95 -11.76
C LEU A 112 -9.71 0.32 -11.37
N VAL A 113 -8.47 0.20 -10.87
CA VAL A 113 -7.63 1.35 -10.45
C VAL A 113 -7.59 2.48 -11.48
N PRO A 114 -7.27 2.25 -12.77
CA PRO A 114 -7.19 3.34 -13.74
C PRO A 114 -8.55 4.03 -13.95
N ILE A 115 -9.63 3.27 -13.94
CA ILE A 115 -11.00 3.79 -14.10
C ILE A 115 -11.37 4.68 -12.91
N CYS A 116 -11.08 4.21 -11.70
CA CYS A 116 -11.34 4.96 -10.47
C CYS A 116 -10.49 6.22 -10.35
N ASN A 117 -9.24 6.19 -10.79
CA ASN A 117 -8.37 7.37 -10.80
C ASN A 117 -8.89 8.46 -11.74
N ILE A 118 -9.30 8.09 -12.95
CA ILE A 118 -9.91 9.04 -13.90
C ILE A 118 -11.23 9.55 -13.34
N GLY A 119 -12.07 8.66 -12.82
CA GLY A 119 -13.38 9.00 -12.25
C GLY A 119 -13.27 9.95 -11.06
N SER A 120 -12.32 9.73 -10.15
CA SER A 120 -12.11 10.59 -8.98
C SER A 120 -11.59 11.98 -9.36
N GLN A 121 -10.68 12.09 -10.33
CA GLN A 121 -10.21 13.39 -10.83
C GLN A 121 -11.34 14.17 -11.51
N LEU A 122 -12.11 13.50 -12.38
CA LEU A 122 -13.24 14.10 -13.05
C LEU A 122 -14.33 14.53 -12.07
N SER A 123 -14.58 13.73 -11.02
CA SER A 123 -15.56 14.03 -9.98
C SER A 123 -15.29 15.36 -9.28
N LEU A 124 -14.03 15.61 -8.92
CA LEU A 124 -13.63 16.86 -8.25
C LEU A 124 -13.86 18.08 -9.17
N ILE A 125 -13.51 17.96 -10.45
CA ILE A 125 -13.75 19.02 -11.44
C ILE A 125 -15.24 19.31 -11.58
N LEU A 126 -16.07 18.27 -11.69
CA LEU A 126 -17.52 18.41 -11.83
C LEU A 126 -18.17 19.01 -10.57
N ILE A 127 -17.70 18.63 -9.38
CA ILE A 127 -18.17 19.21 -8.12
C ILE A 127 -17.85 20.71 -8.08
N VAL A 128 -16.61 21.11 -8.40
CA VAL A 128 -16.20 22.50 -8.38
C VAL A 128 -16.96 23.34 -9.39
N ILE A 129 -17.06 22.88 -10.65
CA ILE A 129 -17.81 23.56 -11.70
C ILE A 129 -19.30 23.61 -11.37
N GLY A 130 -19.86 22.52 -10.84
CA GLY A 130 -21.26 22.47 -10.40
C GLY A 130 -21.60 23.50 -9.33
N LEU A 131 -20.67 23.71 -8.37
CA LEU A 131 -20.79 24.75 -7.35
C LEU A 131 -20.68 26.16 -7.95
N LEU A 132 -19.71 26.42 -8.81
CA LEU A 132 -19.49 27.73 -9.44
C LEU A 132 -20.67 28.16 -10.33
N LEU A 133 -21.23 27.21 -11.06
CA LEU A 133 -22.36 27.46 -11.97
C LEU A 133 -23.73 27.30 -11.31
N TYR A 134 -23.78 27.02 -9.99
CA TYR A 134 -25.02 26.71 -9.27
C TYR A 134 -25.84 25.59 -9.92
N SER A 135 -25.16 24.65 -10.62
CA SER A 135 -25.79 23.56 -11.35
C SER A 135 -25.94 22.32 -10.48
N LYS A 136 -27.16 22.08 -9.94
CA LYS A 136 -27.46 20.89 -9.14
C LYS A 136 -27.19 19.57 -9.88
N PRO A 137 -27.55 19.40 -11.18
CA PRO A 137 -27.21 18.15 -11.89
C PRO A 137 -25.74 17.88 -11.98
N LEU A 138 -24.93 18.90 -12.32
CA LEU A 138 -23.48 18.74 -12.48
C LEU A 138 -22.79 18.40 -11.16
N PHE A 139 -23.20 19.07 -10.08
CA PHE A 139 -22.75 18.76 -8.72
C PHE A 139 -23.13 17.33 -8.32
N GLY A 140 -24.36 16.90 -8.59
CA GLY A 140 -24.86 15.56 -8.27
C GLY A 140 -24.09 14.45 -8.97
N VAL A 141 -23.80 14.63 -10.28
CA VAL A 141 -22.96 13.68 -11.04
C VAL A 141 -21.55 13.61 -10.46
N GLY A 142 -20.95 14.74 -10.11
CA GLY A 142 -19.64 14.77 -9.47
C GLY A 142 -19.62 13.99 -8.14
N VAL A 143 -20.62 14.20 -7.29
CA VAL A 143 -20.74 13.48 -6.00
C VAL A 143 -20.94 11.98 -6.22
N LEU A 144 -21.74 11.57 -7.20
CA LEU A 144 -21.95 10.16 -7.51
C LEU A 144 -20.66 9.48 -7.98
N LEU A 145 -19.91 10.12 -8.86
CA LEU A 145 -18.60 9.61 -9.31
C LEU A 145 -17.59 9.51 -8.15
N TYR A 146 -17.62 10.46 -7.22
CA TYR A 146 -16.76 10.39 -6.04
C TYR A 146 -17.14 9.23 -5.11
N ALA A 147 -18.43 9.03 -4.90
CA ALA A 147 -18.94 7.92 -4.09
C ALA A 147 -18.51 6.56 -4.64
N THR A 148 -18.60 6.35 -5.96
CA THR A 148 -18.13 5.10 -6.59
C THR A 148 -16.61 4.89 -6.41
N ALA A 149 -15.81 5.95 -6.43
CA ALA A 149 -14.38 5.86 -6.17
C ALA A 149 -14.08 5.46 -4.71
N VAL A 150 -14.87 5.95 -3.75
CA VAL A 150 -14.76 5.57 -2.33
C VAL A 150 -15.19 4.10 -2.12
N GLU A 151 -16.29 3.66 -2.73
CA GLU A 151 -16.72 2.25 -2.66
C GLU A 151 -15.64 1.31 -3.21
N PHE A 152 -14.98 1.70 -4.28
CA PHE A 152 -13.87 0.92 -4.83
C PHE A 152 -12.72 0.75 -3.82
N GLN A 153 -12.39 1.77 -3.02
CA GLN A 153 -11.35 1.64 -1.99
C GLN A 153 -11.71 0.57 -0.96
N LEU A 154 -12.98 0.41 -0.62
CA LEU A 154 -13.43 -0.68 0.26
C LEU A 154 -13.21 -2.07 -0.37
N VAL A 155 -13.41 -2.20 -1.68
CA VAL A 155 -13.16 -3.44 -2.42
C VAL A 155 -11.66 -3.79 -2.44
N THR A 156 -10.76 -2.82 -2.29
CA THR A 156 -9.31 -3.09 -2.23
C THR A 156 -8.84 -3.63 -0.87
N LEU A 157 -9.58 -3.38 0.22
CA LEU A 157 -9.19 -3.81 1.57
C LEU A 157 -8.88 -5.32 1.70
N PRO A 158 -9.68 -6.25 1.13
CA PRO A 158 -9.36 -7.68 1.17
C PRO A 158 -8.03 -8.01 0.50
N VAL A 159 -7.64 -7.28 -0.55
CA VAL A 159 -6.36 -7.45 -1.26
C VAL A 159 -5.21 -7.03 -0.33
N GLU A 160 -5.33 -5.88 0.31
CA GLU A 160 -4.32 -5.34 1.24
C GLU A 160 -4.14 -6.25 2.46
N PHE A 161 -5.26 -6.70 3.07
CA PHE A 161 -5.20 -7.63 4.19
C PHE A 161 -4.60 -8.99 3.81
N ASN A 162 -4.87 -9.48 2.60
CA ASN A 162 -4.31 -10.74 2.12
C ASN A 162 -2.81 -10.61 1.83
N ALA A 163 -2.35 -9.52 1.18
CA ALA A 163 -0.93 -9.25 0.96
C ALA A 163 -0.18 -9.17 2.30
N SER A 164 -0.72 -8.44 3.26
CA SER A 164 -0.15 -8.31 4.60
C SER A 164 -0.07 -9.64 5.34
N ARG A 165 -1.11 -10.48 5.29
CA ARG A 165 -1.08 -11.81 5.92
C ARG A 165 0.00 -12.70 5.30
N ARG A 166 0.15 -12.68 3.98
CA ARG A 166 1.20 -13.43 3.28
C ARG A 166 2.59 -12.94 3.68
N ALA A 167 2.78 -11.61 3.74
CA ALA A 167 4.03 -11.00 4.18
C ALA A 167 4.43 -11.47 5.58
N ILE A 168 3.53 -11.36 6.56
CA ILE A 168 3.80 -11.76 7.94
C ILE A 168 4.08 -13.26 8.03
N ALA A 169 3.24 -14.11 7.43
CA ALA A 169 3.46 -15.55 7.43
C ALA A 169 4.82 -15.94 6.83
N SER A 170 5.27 -15.21 5.79
CA SER A 170 6.59 -15.44 5.18
C SER A 170 7.74 -14.98 6.08
N LEU A 171 7.59 -13.83 6.76
CA LEU A 171 8.59 -13.33 7.72
C LEU A 171 8.73 -14.28 8.92
N GLU A 172 7.62 -14.81 9.44
CA GLU A 172 7.60 -15.83 10.49
C GLU A 172 8.27 -17.13 10.01
N GLY A 173 7.88 -17.66 8.86
CA GLY A 173 8.40 -18.90 8.31
C GLY A 173 9.88 -18.86 7.92
N THR A 174 10.40 -17.68 7.58
CA THR A 174 11.82 -17.46 7.25
C THR A 174 12.65 -17.03 8.46
N HIS A 175 12.01 -16.81 9.60
CA HIS A 175 12.66 -16.31 10.83
C HIS A 175 13.50 -15.03 10.61
N LEU A 176 13.10 -14.16 9.68
CA LEU A 176 13.81 -12.91 9.39
C LEU A 176 13.69 -11.88 10.51
N LEU A 177 12.60 -11.93 11.25
CA LEU A 177 12.30 -11.09 12.40
C LEU A 177 11.98 -11.97 13.61
N GLU A 178 12.29 -11.47 14.80
CA GLU A 178 11.85 -12.07 16.05
C GLU A 178 10.40 -11.65 16.39
N ASP A 179 9.74 -12.34 17.31
CA ASP A 179 8.31 -12.16 17.62
C ASP A 179 7.95 -10.73 18.06
N ASP A 180 8.86 -10.05 18.77
CA ASP A 180 8.68 -8.66 19.19
C ASP A 180 8.88 -7.67 18.01
N GLU A 181 9.71 -8.01 17.03
CA GLU A 181 9.96 -7.22 15.81
C GLU A 181 8.85 -7.37 14.78
N LEU A 182 8.18 -8.54 14.75
CA LEU A 182 7.02 -8.79 13.90
C LEU A 182 5.88 -7.79 14.14
N ARG A 183 5.71 -7.33 15.38
CA ARG A 183 4.76 -6.24 15.68
C ARG A 183 5.13 -4.94 14.95
N GLY A 184 6.42 -4.61 14.87
CA GLY A 184 6.90 -3.45 14.12
C GLY A 184 6.66 -3.58 12.63
N ALA A 185 6.88 -4.76 12.06
CA ALA A 185 6.60 -5.08 10.68
C ALA A 185 5.09 -5.04 10.36
N GLN A 186 4.24 -5.52 11.28
CA GLN A 186 2.78 -5.45 11.16
C GLN A 186 2.26 -4.02 11.11
N ILE A 187 2.91 -3.09 11.80
CA ILE A 187 2.56 -1.67 11.82
C ILE A 187 3.11 -0.96 10.58
N GLY A 188 4.29 -1.33 10.11
CA GLY A 188 4.87 -0.82 8.87
C GLY A 188 3.94 -1.00 7.66
N ARG A 189 3.20 -2.11 7.61
CA ARG A 189 2.19 -2.37 6.56
C ARG A 189 0.99 -1.40 6.54
N ALA A 190 0.67 -0.75 7.66
CA ALA A 190 -0.41 0.24 7.71
C ALA A 190 -0.09 1.52 6.91
N HIS A 191 1.08 1.55 6.30
CA HIS A 191 1.63 2.68 5.58
C HIS A 191 1.33 2.64 4.07
N VAL A 192 0.85 1.51 3.56
CA VAL A 192 0.53 1.28 2.14
C VAL A 192 -1.01 1.34 1.89
#